data_d7184328d8d4e52dfb958beb6b0bc7fd
#
_entry.id   d7184328d8d4e52dfb958beb6b0bc7fd
#
_cell.length_a   1.000
_cell.length_b   1.000
_cell.length_c   1.000
_cell.angle_alpha   90.00
_cell.angle_beta   90.00
_cell.angle_gamma   90.00
#
_symmetry.space_group_name_H-M   'P 1'
#
loop_
_entity.id
_entity.type
_entity.pdbx_description
1 polymer ?
#
loop_
_entity_poly.entity_id
_entity_poly.type
_entity_poly.pdbx_seq_one_letter_code
_entity_poly.pdbx_strand_id
1 'polypeptide(L)'
;MKMKDHVIERKILLPIRQKEAWDFFSTPLNLSRITPDDMQFEIITDHPERPIFNGMNIKYRVRPLFRIPLGWRTKIQDVEAPYKFTDTQMDGPFAKWEHEHVFVGTPYGIRVEDRVVYRLPFGRLGRLVHALVVKKRIEAIFDHREKVLRTIFALQ
;
A
#
# COMPACT_ATOMS: atom_id res chain seq x y z
N MET A 1 -16.68 3.66 -23.66
CA MET A 1 -16.69 4.59 -22.51
C MET A 1 -15.43 4.36 -21.67
N LYS A 2 -14.57 5.36 -21.54
CA LYS A 2 -13.34 5.21 -20.74
C LYS A 2 -13.67 4.92 -19.27
N MET A 3 -13.12 3.84 -18.72
CA MET A 3 -13.16 3.58 -17.28
C MET A 3 -12.33 4.66 -16.58
N LYS A 4 -12.85 5.17 -15.45
CA LYS A 4 -12.23 6.29 -14.72
C LYS A 4 -11.19 5.80 -13.72
N ASP A 5 -10.00 6.40 -13.74
CA ASP A 5 -9.01 6.24 -12.68
C ASP A 5 -9.40 7.09 -11.48
N HIS A 6 -9.16 6.54 -10.30
CA HIS A 6 -9.28 7.23 -9.02
C HIS A 6 -7.89 7.39 -8.43
N VAL A 7 -7.69 8.45 -7.67
CA VAL A 7 -6.41 8.76 -7.02
C VAL A 7 -6.63 9.00 -5.53
N ILE A 8 -5.78 8.38 -4.70
CA ILE A 8 -5.65 8.69 -3.27
C ILE A 8 -4.21 9.12 -3.03
N GLU A 9 -4.04 10.22 -2.33
CA GLU A 9 -2.75 10.71 -1.87
C GLU A 9 -2.78 10.88 -0.36
N ARG A 10 -1.72 10.40 0.29
CA ARG A 10 -1.52 10.52 1.74
C ARG A 10 -0.10 10.93 2.04
N LYS A 11 0.08 11.75 3.06
CA LYS A 11 1.37 12.20 3.55
C LYS A 11 1.41 12.10 5.07
N ILE A 12 2.48 11.50 5.58
CA ILE A 12 2.72 11.41 7.02
C ILE A 12 4.16 11.81 7.31
N LEU A 13 4.37 12.63 8.33
CA LEU A 13 5.69 12.93 8.85
C LEU A 13 6.01 11.99 10.01
N LEU A 14 7.12 11.27 9.89
CA LEU A 14 7.62 10.35 10.92
C LEU A 14 8.96 10.86 11.45
N PRO A 15 9.18 10.87 12.78
CA PRO A 15 10.41 11.36 13.40
C PRO A 15 11.54 10.31 13.32
N ILE A 16 11.86 9.86 12.13
CA ILE A 16 12.85 8.82 11.84
C ILE A 16 13.80 9.26 10.73
N ARG A 17 14.91 8.54 10.58
CA ARG A 17 15.89 8.78 9.53
C ARG A 17 15.51 8.11 8.22
N GLN A 18 16.11 8.56 7.13
CA GLN A 18 15.92 8.00 5.79
C GLN A 18 16.09 6.48 5.75
N LYS A 19 17.18 5.99 6.37
CA LYS A 19 17.47 4.55 6.41
C LYS A 19 16.42 3.75 7.16
N GLU A 20 15.94 4.26 8.29
CA GLU A 20 14.90 3.59 9.08
C GLU A 20 13.57 3.48 8.32
N ALA A 21 13.18 4.56 7.62
CA ALA A 21 12.02 4.56 6.76
C ALA A 21 12.18 3.51 5.64
N TRP A 22 13.30 3.55 4.94
CA TRP A 22 13.57 2.61 3.86
C TRP A 22 13.55 1.16 4.34
N ASP A 23 14.27 0.84 5.40
CA ASP A 23 14.36 -0.52 5.95
C ASP A 23 12.98 -1.05 6.35
N PHE A 24 12.13 -0.20 6.91
CA PHE A 24 10.78 -0.59 7.30
C PHE A 24 9.86 -0.84 6.08
N PHE A 25 9.76 0.15 5.19
CA PHE A 25 8.81 0.11 4.08
C PHE A 25 9.26 -0.81 2.94
N SER A 26 10.56 -1.03 2.77
CA SER A 26 11.11 -1.94 1.76
C SER A 26 11.10 -3.42 2.18
N THR A 27 10.57 -3.74 3.35
CA THR A 27 10.45 -5.13 3.83
C THR A 27 8.99 -5.56 3.78
N PRO A 28 8.61 -6.47 2.87
CA PRO A 28 7.22 -6.90 2.69
C PRO A 28 6.54 -7.38 3.96
N LEU A 29 7.27 -8.07 4.85
CA LEU A 29 6.75 -8.55 6.12
C LEU A 29 6.15 -7.43 6.98
N ASN A 30 6.68 -6.22 6.91
CA ASN A 30 6.18 -5.08 7.68
C ASN A 30 4.82 -4.58 7.18
N LEU A 31 4.41 -4.92 5.96
CA LEU A 31 3.09 -4.55 5.43
C LEU A 31 1.96 -5.14 6.28
N SER A 32 2.13 -6.35 6.80
CA SER A 32 1.14 -6.98 7.67
C SER A 32 0.95 -6.20 8.99
N ARG A 33 2.00 -5.55 9.48
CA ARG A 33 1.96 -4.77 10.73
C ARG A 33 1.14 -3.48 10.62
N ILE A 34 1.00 -2.95 9.41
CA ILE A 34 0.30 -1.69 9.12
C ILE A 34 -0.99 -1.90 8.32
N THR A 35 -1.43 -3.14 8.16
CA THR A 35 -2.69 -3.52 7.52
C THR A 35 -3.72 -3.86 8.59
N PRO A 36 -4.97 -3.40 8.48
CA PRO A 36 -6.01 -3.72 9.45
C PRO A 36 -6.21 -5.22 9.66
N ASP A 37 -6.38 -5.65 10.90
CA ASP A 37 -6.52 -7.07 11.27
C ASP A 37 -7.74 -7.73 10.61
N ASP A 38 -8.81 -6.97 10.39
CA ASP A 38 -10.03 -7.47 9.75
C ASP A 38 -9.85 -7.81 8.26
N MET A 39 -8.76 -7.37 7.65
CA MET A 39 -8.38 -7.78 6.30
C MET A 39 -7.75 -9.17 6.24
N GLN A 40 -7.37 -9.74 7.37
CA GLN A 40 -6.71 -11.05 7.46
C GLN A 40 -5.59 -11.20 6.42
N PHE A 41 -4.70 -10.21 6.42
CA PHE A 41 -3.61 -10.12 5.45
C PHE A 41 -2.59 -11.24 5.68
N GLU A 42 -2.32 -12.01 4.64
CA GLU A 42 -1.37 -13.13 4.67
C GLU A 42 -0.41 -13.04 3.48
N ILE A 43 0.88 -12.99 3.74
CA ILE A 43 1.92 -13.04 2.72
C ILE A 43 2.20 -14.51 2.37
N ILE A 44 2.07 -14.85 1.09
CA ILE A 44 2.27 -16.23 0.57
C ILE A 44 3.66 -16.39 -0.04
N THR A 45 4.29 -15.29 -0.44
CA THR A 45 5.65 -15.30 -1.00
C THR A 45 6.67 -15.77 0.02
N ASP A 46 7.62 -16.59 -0.43
CA ASP A 46 8.78 -16.99 0.37
C ASP A 46 9.66 -15.78 0.70
N HIS A 47 10.28 -15.81 1.89
CA HIS A 47 11.22 -14.81 2.35
C HIS A 47 10.69 -13.37 2.38
N PRO A 48 9.52 -13.10 2.99
CA PRO A 48 8.95 -11.76 3.07
C PRO A 48 9.77 -10.78 3.94
N GLU A 49 10.75 -11.31 4.67
CA GLU A 49 11.72 -10.54 5.46
C GLU A 49 12.83 -9.89 4.62
N ARG A 50 12.97 -10.30 3.34
CA ARG A 50 14.00 -9.76 2.43
C ARG A 50 13.57 -8.42 1.86
N PRO A 51 14.52 -7.47 1.69
CA PRO A 51 14.23 -6.20 1.05
C PRO A 51 13.74 -6.37 -0.39
N ILE A 52 12.89 -5.46 -0.82
CA ILE A 52 12.40 -5.40 -2.19
C ILE A 52 13.51 -5.12 -3.20
N PHE A 53 13.28 -5.54 -4.44
CA PHE A 53 14.11 -5.22 -5.60
C PHE A 53 13.24 -5.08 -6.86
N ASN A 54 13.76 -4.42 -7.89
CA ASN A 54 13.07 -4.27 -9.16
C ASN A 54 12.70 -5.62 -9.77
N GLY A 55 11.43 -5.80 -10.10
CA GLY A 55 10.90 -7.03 -10.67
C GLY A 55 10.44 -8.07 -9.64
N MET A 56 10.65 -7.83 -8.34
CA MET A 56 10.16 -8.73 -7.28
C MET A 56 8.64 -8.88 -7.37
N ASN A 57 8.18 -10.13 -7.35
CA ASN A 57 6.76 -10.44 -7.24
C ASN A 57 6.43 -10.84 -5.80
N ILE A 58 5.39 -10.24 -5.26
CA ILE A 58 4.89 -10.55 -3.92
C ILE A 58 3.45 -11.03 -4.06
N LYS A 59 3.17 -12.22 -3.51
CA LYS A 59 1.84 -12.81 -3.47
C LYS A 59 1.29 -12.75 -2.05
N TYR A 60 0.06 -12.32 -1.92
CA TYR A 60 -0.65 -12.33 -0.65
C TYR A 60 -2.14 -12.58 -0.84
N ARG A 61 -2.77 -12.94 0.25
CA ARG A 61 -4.22 -13.10 0.36
C ARG A 61 -4.76 -12.06 1.31
N VAL A 62 -5.85 -11.43 0.93
CA VAL A 62 -6.52 -10.40 1.73
C VAL A 62 -8.03 -10.62 1.73
N ARG A 63 -8.70 -10.08 2.73
CA ARG A 63 -10.18 -10.06 2.83
C ARG A 63 -10.65 -8.61 2.98
N PRO A 64 -10.60 -7.80 1.91
CA PRO A 64 -10.83 -6.37 2.00
C PRO A 64 -12.29 -6.00 2.24
N LEU A 65 -13.23 -6.83 1.76
CA LEU A 65 -14.67 -6.61 1.86
C LEU A 65 -15.40 -7.93 2.12
N PHE A 66 -16.44 -7.88 2.98
CA PHE A 66 -17.35 -8.99 3.26
C PHE A 66 -16.66 -10.31 3.63
N ARG A 67 -15.43 -10.26 4.17
CA ARG A 67 -14.60 -11.43 4.51
C ARG A 67 -14.36 -12.40 3.34
N ILE A 68 -14.52 -11.92 2.10
CA ILE A 68 -14.23 -12.71 0.90
C ILE A 68 -12.72 -12.75 0.67
N PRO A 69 -12.09 -13.93 0.64
CA PRO A 69 -10.65 -14.04 0.37
C PRO A 69 -10.36 -13.74 -1.08
N LEU A 70 -9.39 -12.85 -1.31
CA LEU A 70 -8.90 -12.48 -2.62
C LEU A 70 -7.40 -12.70 -2.69
N GLY A 71 -6.94 -13.35 -3.76
CA GLY A 71 -5.52 -13.40 -4.10
C GLY A 71 -5.08 -12.06 -4.69
N TRP A 72 -3.86 -11.67 -4.35
CA TRP A 72 -3.25 -10.47 -4.85
C TRP A 72 -1.78 -10.73 -5.16
N ARG A 73 -1.36 -10.39 -6.38
CA ARG A 73 0.04 -10.43 -6.77
C ARG A 73 0.46 -9.04 -7.23
N THR A 74 1.49 -8.52 -6.59
CA THR A 74 2.10 -7.24 -6.95
C THR A 74 3.50 -7.43 -7.49
N LYS A 75 3.90 -6.54 -8.39
CA LYS A 75 5.27 -6.43 -8.90
C LYS A 75 5.88 -5.13 -8.41
N ILE A 76 7.07 -5.22 -7.86
CA ILE A 76 7.85 -4.06 -7.42
C ILE A 76 8.62 -3.50 -8.61
N GLN A 77 8.53 -2.18 -8.80
CA GLN A 77 9.12 -1.43 -9.90
C GLN A 77 9.70 -0.10 -9.41
N ASP A 78 10.53 0.53 -10.24
CA ASP A 78 11.06 1.88 -10.01
C ASP A 78 11.72 2.05 -8.65
N VAL A 79 12.45 1.02 -8.20
CA VAL A 79 13.18 1.05 -6.93
C VAL A 79 14.38 1.98 -7.04
N GLU A 80 14.33 3.10 -6.33
CA GLU A 80 15.41 4.06 -6.15
C GLU A 80 15.70 4.20 -4.65
N ALA A 81 16.44 3.23 -4.12
CA ALA A 81 16.78 3.20 -2.69
C ALA A 81 17.66 4.39 -2.31
N PRO A 82 17.43 5.07 -1.18
CA PRO A 82 16.38 4.84 -0.18
C PRO A 82 15.17 5.79 -0.35
N TYR A 83 14.83 6.22 -1.56
CA TYR A 83 13.93 7.35 -1.81
C TYR A 83 12.54 6.97 -2.30
N LYS A 84 12.41 5.92 -3.11
CA LYS A 84 11.10 5.53 -3.65
C LYS A 84 11.05 4.13 -4.21
N PHE A 85 9.84 3.61 -4.34
CA PHE A 85 9.50 2.46 -5.14
C PHE A 85 8.01 2.47 -5.49
N THR A 86 7.62 1.67 -6.48
CA THR A 86 6.23 1.49 -6.90
C THR A 86 5.85 0.03 -6.78
N ASP A 87 4.67 -0.27 -6.26
CA ASP A 87 4.05 -1.58 -6.37
C ASP A 87 2.85 -1.53 -7.33
N THR A 88 2.81 -2.47 -8.26
CA THR A 88 1.77 -2.56 -9.28
C THR A 88 1.08 -3.91 -9.19
N GLN A 89 -0.25 -3.90 -9.05
CA GLN A 89 -1.03 -5.14 -9.08
C GLN A 89 -0.94 -5.79 -10.45
N MET A 90 -0.49 -7.04 -10.49
CA MET A 90 -0.47 -7.87 -11.68
C MET A 90 -1.71 -8.77 -11.75
N ASP A 91 -2.13 -9.31 -10.60
CA ASP A 91 -3.36 -10.07 -10.43
C ASP A 91 -4.05 -9.63 -9.14
N GLY A 92 -5.35 -9.43 -9.17
CA GLY A 92 -6.09 -8.98 -7.99
C GLY A 92 -7.46 -8.39 -8.34
N PRO A 93 -8.13 -7.76 -7.37
CA PRO A 93 -9.51 -7.32 -7.49
C PRO A 93 -9.71 -6.06 -8.33
N PHE A 94 -8.67 -5.30 -8.61
CA PHE A 94 -8.76 -4.05 -9.37
C PHE A 94 -8.47 -4.28 -10.85
N ALA A 95 -9.07 -3.47 -11.71
CA ALA A 95 -8.67 -3.38 -13.12
C ALA A 95 -7.32 -2.66 -13.30
N LYS A 96 -6.98 -1.80 -12.34
CA LYS A 96 -5.68 -1.16 -12.21
C LYS A 96 -5.43 -0.85 -10.73
N TRP A 97 -4.20 -1.08 -10.27
CA TRP A 97 -3.69 -0.62 -8.99
C TRP A 97 -2.20 -0.35 -9.12
N GLU A 98 -1.81 0.86 -8.81
CA GLU A 98 -0.43 1.33 -8.89
C GLU A 98 -0.19 2.24 -7.69
N HIS A 99 0.74 1.86 -6.82
CA HIS A 99 1.01 2.55 -5.57
C HIS A 99 2.46 2.98 -5.52
N GLU A 100 2.69 4.27 -5.62
CA GLU A 100 3.99 4.89 -5.47
C GLU A 100 4.23 5.27 -4.01
N HIS A 101 5.40 4.92 -3.50
CA HIS A 101 5.90 5.26 -2.18
C HIS A 101 7.12 6.15 -2.32
N VAL A 102 7.08 7.35 -1.73
CA VAL A 102 8.19 8.31 -1.76
C VAL A 102 8.57 8.70 -0.33
N PHE A 103 9.87 8.75 -0.07
CA PHE A 103 10.44 9.07 1.25
C PHE A 103 11.28 10.34 1.15
N VAL A 104 10.74 11.46 1.64
CA VAL A 104 11.35 12.80 1.52
C VAL A 104 11.94 13.21 2.85
N GLY A 105 13.24 13.47 2.86
CA GLY A 105 13.93 14.03 4.03
C GLY A 105 13.46 15.45 4.35
N THR A 106 13.20 15.72 5.64
CA THR A 106 12.88 17.05 6.16
C THR A 106 13.71 17.34 7.41
N PRO A 107 13.77 18.59 7.89
CA PRO A 107 14.44 18.91 9.15
C PRO A 107 13.85 18.20 10.38
N TYR A 108 12.63 17.68 10.28
CA TYR A 108 11.89 17.06 11.39
C TYR A 108 11.75 15.55 11.28
N GLY A 109 12.31 14.93 10.26
CA GLY A 109 12.21 13.51 10.00
C GLY A 109 11.88 13.21 8.52
N ILE A 110 11.27 12.06 8.27
CA ILE A 110 10.91 11.64 6.91
C ILE A 110 9.43 11.89 6.66
N ARG A 111 9.12 12.59 5.57
CA ARG A 111 7.77 12.64 5.04
C ARG A 111 7.57 11.46 4.09
N VAL A 112 6.72 10.52 4.50
CA VAL A 112 6.27 9.40 3.67
C VAL A 112 5.08 9.88 2.84
N GLU A 113 5.18 9.75 1.54
CA GLU A 113 4.14 10.12 0.59
C GLU A 113 3.67 8.86 -0.15
N ASP A 114 2.38 8.58 -0.06
CA ASP A 114 1.72 7.50 -0.77
C ASP A 114 0.82 8.09 -1.85
N ARG A 115 0.94 7.59 -3.07
CA ARG A 115 0.06 7.93 -4.18
C ARG A 115 -0.46 6.66 -4.83
N VAL A 116 -1.76 6.39 -4.70
CA VAL A 116 -2.41 5.24 -5.30
C VAL A 116 -3.28 5.68 -6.45
N VAL A 117 -3.04 5.11 -7.63
CA VAL A 117 -3.91 5.23 -8.80
C VAL A 117 -4.60 3.90 -9.00
N TYR A 118 -5.93 3.87 -8.95
CA TYR A 118 -6.67 2.63 -9.07
C TYR A 118 -7.92 2.76 -9.94
N ARG A 119 -8.38 1.62 -10.47
CA ARG A 119 -9.56 1.50 -11.31
C ARG A 119 -10.31 0.22 -10.93
N LEU A 120 -11.61 0.35 -10.77
CA LEU A 120 -12.47 -0.82 -10.54
C LEU A 120 -12.87 -1.48 -11.86
N PRO A 121 -13.04 -2.80 -11.87
CA PRO A 121 -13.67 -3.50 -12.99
C PRO A 121 -15.17 -3.16 -13.07
N PHE A 122 -15.85 -3.69 -14.09
CA PHE A 122 -17.31 -3.63 -14.26
C PHE A 122 -17.93 -2.24 -14.54
N GLY A 123 -17.20 -1.32 -15.16
CA GLY A 123 -17.73 -0.09 -15.74
C GLY A 123 -18.66 0.74 -14.83
N ARG A 124 -19.94 0.88 -15.17
CA ARG A 124 -20.91 1.66 -14.38
C ARG A 124 -21.20 1.07 -13.01
N LEU A 125 -21.29 -0.26 -12.91
CA LEU A 125 -21.49 -0.96 -11.64
C LEU A 125 -20.29 -0.76 -10.72
N GLY A 126 -19.07 -0.87 -11.26
CA GLY A 126 -17.85 -0.59 -10.50
C GLY A 126 -17.83 0.83 -9.94
N ARG A 127 -18.32 1.84 -10.69
CA ARG A 127 -18.42 3.21 -10.20
C ARG A 127 -19.38 3.36 -9.03
N LEU A 128 -20.51 2.68 -9.08
CA LEU A 128 -21.48 2.71 -7.99
C LEU A 128 -20.90 2.06 -6.72
N VAL A 129 -20.29 0.89 -6.85
CA VAL A 129 -19.64 0.19 -5.73
C VAL A 129 -18.48 1.03 -5.18
N HIS A 130 -17.69 1.69 -6.04
CA HIS A 130 -16.65 2.61 -5.61
C HIS A 130 -17.21 3.74 -4.73
N ALA A 131 -18.25 4.42 -5.22
CA ALA A 131 -18.84 5.56 -4.51
C ALA A 131 -19.42 5.16 -3.13
N LEU A 132 -19.99 3.97 -3.02
CA LEU A 132 -20.68 3.53 -1.81
C LEU A 132 -19.75 2.84 -0.79
N VAL A 133 -18.77 2.08 -1.25
CA VAL A 133 -18.03 1.14 -0.39
C VAL A 133 -16.51 1.27 -0.54
N VAL A 134 -15.97 1.14 -1.75
CA VAL A 134 -14.53 0.93 -1.97
C VAL A 134 -13.71 2.13 -1.54
N LYS A 135 -14.13 3.34 -1.88
CA LYS A 135 -13.42 4.57 -1.50
C LYS A 135 -13.27 4.67 0.01
N LYS A 136 -14.36 4.49 0.75
CA LYS A 136 -14.35 4.55 2.22
C LYS A 136 -13.46 3.46 2.82
N ARG A 137 -13.45 2.27 2.22
CA ARG A 137 -12.61 1.16 2.69
C ARG A 137 -11.13 1.46 2.51
N ILE A 138 -10.74 1.98 1.34
CA ILE A 138 -9.34 2.35 1.09
C ILE A 138 -8.90 3.48 2.03
N GLU A 139 -9.73 4.50 2.21
CA GLU A 139 -9.45 5.58 3.17
C GLU A 139 -9.26 5.04 4.59
N ALA A 140 -10.13 4.16 5.05
CA ALA A 140 -10.01 3.53 6.37
C ALA A 140 -8.72 2.70 6.52
N ILE A 141 -8.26 2.03 5.48
CA ILE A 141 -6.99 1.30 5.48
C ILE A 141 -5.81 2.26 5.67
N PHE A 142 -5.80 3.39 4.98
CA PHE A 142 -4.75 4.39 5.14
C PHE A 142 -4.81 5.11 6.49
N ASP A 143 -6.00 5.39 7.02
CA ASP A 143 -6.16 5.97 8.37
C ASP A 143 -5.62 5.03 9.45
N HIS A 144 -5.90 3.74 9.34
CA HIS A 144 -5.34 2.71 10.21
C HIS A 144 -3.81 2.66 10.10
N ARG A 145 -3.28 2.64 8.87
CA ARG A 145 -1.84 2.65 8.61
C ARG A 145 -1.16 3.85 9.29
N GLU A 146 -1.68 5.03 9.12
CA GLU A 146 -1.15 6.24 9.75
C GLU A 146 -1.11 6.12 11.27
N LYS A 147 -2.20 5.66 11.88
CA LYS A 147 -2.28 5.47 13.33
C LYS A 147 -1.23 4.49 13.83
N VAL A 148 -1.05 3.35 13.15
CA VAL A 148 -0.07 2.33 13.54
C VAL A 148 1.36 2.83 13.35
N LEU A 149 1.66 3.51 12.24
CA LEU A 149 2.97 4.09 11.98
C LEU A 149 3.36 5.11 13.05
N ARG A 150 2.44 5.98 13.46
CA ARG A 150 2.67 6.93 14.56
C ARG A 150 2.94 6.22 15.88
N THR A 151 2.32 5.08 16.13
CA THR A 151 2.57 4.27 17.33
C THR A 151 3.94 3.57 17.27
N ILE A 152 4.29 2.97 16.12
CA ILE A 152 5.58 2.26 15.94
C ILE A 152 6.75 3.25 16.05
N PHE A 153 6.62 4.43 15.47
CA PHE A 153 7.65 5.44 15.38
C PHE A 153 7.38 6.66 16.30
N ALA A 154 6.67 6.46 17.39
CA ALA A 154 6.51 7.49 18.41
C ALA A 154 7.88 7.95 18.91
N LEU A 155 7.99 9.25 19.24
CA LEU A 155 9.19 9.78 19.87
C LEU A 155 9.48 9.00 21.16
N GLN A 156 10.64 8.35 21.20
CA GLN A 156 11.19 7.74 22.42
C GLN A 156 11.77 8.82 23.31
#